data_14a7a09cc393cc0f87e7697ce96ef635
#
_entry.id   14a7a09cc393cc0f87e7697ce96ef635
#
_cell.length_a   1.000
_cell.length_b   1.000
_cell.length_c   1.000
_cell.angle_alpha   90.00
_cell.angle_beta   90.00
_cell.angle_gamma   90.00
#
_symmetry.space_group_name_H-M   'P 1'
#
loop_
_entity.id
_entity.type
_entity.pdbx_description
1 polymer ?
#
loop_
_entity_poly.entity_id
_entity_poly.type
_entity_poly.pdbx_seq_one_letter_code
_entity_poly.pdbx_strand_id
1 'polypeptide(L)'
;KNGIWLQPAQNTKAQPIWGFANGIRIGIAPLGGPRGLIRIYTPYLEHDEFVVTNFIAFEPIDKAKNNRGLSELEWSQLDNVRGKRFWSGNTPEAPSFPNQYYPAHGVIAKENGVETLTVYFFCETFDNGADIYVRTKFTEGKPYEFELTTYTTEESDELNRFILTATMGNKARLRTLHLADGKTKEAGQLWPSYKDSNFTEHNHTPVAEMI
;
A
#
# COMPACT_ATOMS: atom_id res chain seq x y z
N LYS A 1 -21.31 17.40 10.01
CA LYS A 1 -21.32 16.16 9.20
C LYS A 1 -19.98 15.50 9.44
N ASN A 2 -19.95 14.37 10.12
CA ASN A 2 -18.76 13.52 10.13
C ASN A 2 -18.62 12.96 8.72
N GLY A 3 -17.63 13.49 7.96
CA GLY A 3 -17.35 13.00 6.61
C GLY A 3 -16.99 11.51 6.64
N ILE A 4 -17.34 10.77 5.60
CA ILE A 4 -16.99 9.35 5.48
C ILE A 4 -15.50 9.17 5.16
N TRP A 5 -14.85 10.22 4.66
CA TRP A 5 -13.46 10.17 4.20
C TRP A 5 -12.49 10.77 5.22
N LEU A 6 -11.31 10.14 5.30
CA LEU A 6 -10.10 10.68 5.91
C LEU A 6 -9.14 11.06 4.79
N GLN A 7 -8.62 12.27 4.84
CA GLN A 7 -7.64 12.82 3.89
C GLN A 7 -6.58 13.62 4.63
N PRO A 8 -5.34 13.71 4.12
CA PRO A 8 -4.32 14.57 4.72
C PRO A 8 -4.80 16.01 4.77
N ALA A 9 -4.51 16.70 5.85
CA ALA A 9 -4.74 18.13 5.92
C ALA A 9 -3.86 18.86 4.89
N GLN A 10 -4.33 20.01 4.40
CA GLN A 10 -3.53 20.84 3.50
C GLN A 10 -2.25 21.29 4.21
N ASN A 11 -1.16 21.29 3.46
CA ASN A 11 0.16 21.73 3.94
C ASN A 11 0.69 20.96 5.18
N THR A 12 0.22 19.76 5.43
CA THR A 12 0.77 18.92 6.50
C THR A 12 2.09 18.29 6.07
N LYS A 13 3.00 18.14 7.03
CA LYS A 13 4.22 17.31 6.88
C LYS A 13 4.09 15.99 7.65
N ALA A 14 2.94 15.76 8.27
CA ALA A 14 2.65 14.50 8.95
C ALA A 14 2.57 13.34 7.95
N GLN A 15 2.58 12.13 8.46
CA GLN A 15 2.38 10.94 7.64
C GLN A 15 1.02 11.04 6.93
N PRO A 16 1.02 11.01 5.58
CA PRO A 16 -0.22 11.13 4.81
C PRO A 16 -0.99 9.81 4.84
N ILE A 17 -2.27 9.92 5.15
CA ILE A 17 -3.21 8.80 5.25
C ILE A 17 -4.50 9.17 4.53
N TRP A 18 -5.02 8.24 3.73
CA TRP A 18 -6.28 8.35 3.00
C TRP A 18 -7.17 7.15 3.27
N GLY A 19 -8.46 7.31 3.17
CA GLY A 19 -9.43 6.21 3.25
C GLY A 19 -10.69 6.58 4.02
N PHE A 20 -11.24 5.63 4.72
CA PHE A 20 -12.46 5.83 5.49
C PHE A 20 -12.18 6.35 6.90
N ALA A 21 -13.04 7.22 7.38
CA ALA A 21 -13.01 7.66 8.77
C ALA A 21 -13.23 6.49 9.75
N ASN A 22 -14.08 5.53 9.35
CA ASN A 22 -14.40 4.33 10.12
C ASN A 22 -14.24 3.05 9.30
N GLY A 23 -13.07 2.87 8.68
CA GLY A 23 -12.82 1.72 7.83
C GLY A 23 -11.34 1.62 7.44
N ILE A 24 -11.07 0.97 6.32
CA ILE A 24 -9.71 0.77 5.84
C ILE A 24 -9.07 2.11 5.45
N ARG A 25 -7.82 2.26 5.76
CA ARG A 25 -6.99 3.42 5.40
C ARG A 25 -5.67 2.95 4.83
N ILE A 26 -5.09 3.76 3.98
CA ILE A 26 -3.74 3.56 3.47
C ILE A 26 -2.89 4.78 3.73
N GLY A 27 -1.59 4.58 3.80
CA GLY A 27 -0.63 5.66 3.96
C GLY A 27 0.74 5.31 3.39
N ILE A 28 1.52 6.34 3.11
CA ILE A 28 2.91 6.22 2.68
C ILE A 28 3.83 6.87 3.71
N ALA A 29 5.14 6.66 3.57
CA ALA A 29 6.10 7.33 4.43
C ALA A 29 5.97 8.86 4.30
N PRO A 30 6.12 9.60 5.40
CA PRO A 30 6.19 11.05 5.33
C PRO A 30 7.44 11.50 4.59
N LEU A 31 7.48 12.77 4.23
CA LEU A 31 8.68 13.40 3.68
C LEU A 31 9.89 13.11 4.57
N GLY A 32 11.01 12.74 3.97
CA GLY A 32 12.24 12.37 4.69
C GLY A 32 12.34 10.89 5.06
N GLY A 33 11.35 10.08 4.71
CA GLY A 33 11.35 8.65 4.98
C GLY A 33 11.14 7.82 3.71
N PRO A 34 12.19 7.35 3.03
CA PRO A 34 12.00 6.42 1.95
C PRO A 34 11.69 5.05 2.52
N ARG A 35 10.53 4.57 2.24
CA ARG A 35 10.14 3.17 2.42
C ARG A 35 9.12 2.88 1.35
N GLY A 36 9.54 2.24 0.29
CA GLY A 36 8.72 1.88 -0.85
C GLY A 36 7.56 0.93 -0.52
N LEU A 37 6.71 1.39 0.39
CA LEU A 37 5.58 0.63 0.92
C LEU A 37 4.34 1.51 1.04
N ILE A 38 3.20 0.98 0.64
CA ILE A 38 1.91 1.45 1.10
C ILE A 38 1.56 0.69 2.37
N ARG A 39 1.23 1.42 3.43
CA ARG A 39 0.76 0.85 4.71
C ARG A 39 -0.74 0.77 4.70
N ILE A 40 -1.28 -0.35 5.17
CA ILE A 40 -2.72 -0.55 5.36
C ILE A 40 -3.03 -0.47 6.84
N TYR A 41 -3.98 0.37 7.20
CA TYR A 41 -4.46 0.58 8.56
C TYR A 41 -5.91 0.12 8.67
N THR A 42 -6.21 -0.61 9.73
CA THR A 42 -7.58 -1.00 10.07
C THR A 42 -7.80 -0.83 11.57
N PRO A 43 -9.06 -0.70 12.04
CA PRO A 43 -9.37 -1.00 13.42
C PRO A 43 -8.94 -2.44 13.69
N TYR A 44 -8.26 -2.68 14.78
CA TYR A 44 -7.75 -4.00 15.11
C TYR A 44 -8.37 -4.48 16.41
N LEU A 45 -9.07 -5.60 16.38
CA LEU A 45 -9.75 -6.20 17.52
C LEU A 45 -10.47 -5.13 18.34
N GLU A 46 -11.32 -4.86 18.78
CA GLU A 46 -12.04 -3.89 19.66
C GLU A 46 -11.22 -2.66 20.11
N HIS A 47 -10.06 -2.38 19.47
CA HIS A 47 -9.28 -1.20 19.77
C HIS A 47 -9.84 0.02 19.04
N ASP A 48 -9.95 1.14 19.73
CA ASP A 48 -10.34 2.42 19.14
C ASP A 48 -9.29 2.99 18.19
N GLU A 49 -8.06 2.52 18.29
CA GLU A 49 -6.93 2.98 17.48
C GLU A 49 -6.76 2.16 16.21
N PHE A 50 -6.42 2.86 15.12
CA PHE A 50 -6.03 2.24 13.86
C PHE A 50 -4.58 1.79 13.92
N VAL A 51 -4.35 0.52 13.62
CA VAL A 51 -3.01 -0.06 13.57
C VAL A 51 -2.64 -0.48 12.16
N VAL A 52 -1.34 -0.50 11.88
CA VAL A 52 -0.82 -1.04 10.61
C VAL A 52 -0.96 -2.55 10.65
N THR A 53 -1.77 -3.08 9.74
CA THR A 53 -2.03 -4.52 9.63
C THR A 53 -1.32 -5.16 8.47
N ASN A 54 -0.97 -4.38 7.44
CA ASN A 54 -0.33 -4.90 6.23
C ASN A 54 0.52 -3.83 5.54
N PHE A 55 1.41 -4.30 4.65
CA PHE A 55 2.27 -3.49 3.81
C PHE A 55 2.19 -3.99 2.38
N ILE A 56 2.13 -3.07 1.41
CA ILE A 56 2.19 -3.40 -0.02
C ILE A 56 3.47 -2.82 -0.59
N ALA A 57 4.29 -3.67 -1.22
CA ALA A 57 5.45 -3.30 -2.01
C ALA A 57 5.19 -3.55 -3.50
N PHE A 58 5.94 -2.87 -4.35
CA PHE A 58 5.85 -2.99 -5.81
C PHE A 58 7.07 -3.72 -6.37
N GLU A 59 6.80 -4.68 -7.25
CA GLU A 59 7.79 -5.51 -7.88
C GLU A 59 7.58 -5.56 -9.41
N PRO A 60 8.00 -4.51 -10.13
CA PRO A 60 8.00 -4.55 -11.59
C PRO A 60 9.12 -5.46 -12.10
N ILE A 61 8.83 -6.27 -13.11
CA ILE A 61 9.81 -7.15 -13.76
C ILE A 61 9.94 -6.73 -15.21
N ASP A 62 11.12 -6.27 -15.61
CA ASP A 62 11.40 -5.83 -16.96
C ASP A 62 11.31 -7.00 -17.96
N LYS A 63 10.95 -6.69 -19.21
CA LYS A 63 10.79 -7.68 -20.27
C LYS A 63 12.11 -8.08 -20.88
N ALA A 64 13.07 -7.19 -20.94
CA ALA A 64 14.31 -7.41 -21.68
C ALA A 64 15.23 -8.43 -21.00
N LYS A 65 15.39 -8.31 -19.69
CA LYS A 65 16.32 -9.11 -18.87
C LYS A 65 15.64 -9.94 -17.80
N ASN A 66 14.32 -9.74 -17.62
CA ASN A 66 13.54 -10.35 -16.55
C ASN A 66 14.08 -9.98 -15.13
N ASN A 67 14.69 -8.80 -15.01
CA ASN A 67 15.16 -8.29 -13.74
C ASN A 67 13.99 -7.80 -12.89
N ARG A 68 14.05 -8.08 -11.61
CA ARG A 68 13.03 -7.71 -10.63
C ARG A 68 13.44 -6.43 -9.90
N GLY A 69 12.58 -5.42 -9.97
CA GLY A 69 12.62 -4.28 -9.06
C GLY A 69 11.89 -4.63 -7.75
N LEU A 70 12.27 -4.01 -6.64
CA LEU A 70 11.55 -4.16 -5.38
C LEU A 70 11.58 -2.86 -4.57
N SER A 71 10.47 -2.14 -4.57
CA SER A 71 10.37 -0.81 -4.00
C SER A 71 10.83 -0.70 -2.54
N GLU A 72 10.64 -1.75 -1.76
CA GLU A 72 11.01 -1.79 -0.35
C GLU A 72 12.52 -1.89 -0.12
N LEU A 73 13.26 -2.55 -1.03
CA LEU A 73 14.66 -2.91 -0.81
C LEU A 73 15.65 -2.17 -1.71
N GLU A 74 15.20 -1.55 -2.78
CA GLU A 74 16.08 -0.78 -3.66
C GLU A 74 16.51 0.54 -3.01
N TRP A 75 17.71 1.01 -3.36
CA TRP A 75 18.20 2.28 -2.88
C TRP A 75 17.41 3.44 -3.49
N SER A 76 16.97 4.36 -2.63
CA SER A 76 16.46 5.66 -3.05
C SER A 76 17.62 6.53 -3.54
N GLN A 77 17.49 7.06 -4.75
CA GLN A 77 18.44 8.04 -5.26
C GLN A 77 18.25 9.43 -4.61
N LEU A 78 17.05 9.71 -4.11
CA LEU A 78 16.71 10.99 -3.49
C LEU A 78 17.26 11.10 -2.06
N ASP A 79 17.28 10.02 -1.31
CA ASP A 79 17.64 10.03 0.11
C ASP A 79 18.87 9.18 0.45
N ASN A 80 19.42 8.47 -0.53
CA ASN A 80 20.55 7.56 -0.36
C ASN A 80 20.34 6.51 0.76
N VAL A 81 19.15 5.97 0.84
CA VAL A 81 18.76 4.92 1.81
C VAL A 81 17.95 3.84 1.12
N ARG A 82 17.69 2.72 1.79
CA ARG A 82 16.89 1.65 1.22
C ARG A 82 15.40 1.99 1.16
N GLY A 83 14.77 1.52 0.11
CA GLY A 83 13.38 1.72 -0.21
C GLY A 83 13.16 2.92 -1.11
N LYS A 84 12.50 2.72 -2.25
CA LYS A 84 12.14 3.80 -3.17
C LYS A 84 11.26 4.83 -2.46
N ARG A 85 11.46 6.10 -2.77
CA ARG A 85 10.59 7.14 -2.25
C ARG A 85 9.27 7.14 -2.99
N PHE A 86 8.20 7.27 -2.21
CA PHE A 86 6.84 7.43 -2.73
C PHE A 86 6.34 8.85 -2.46
N TRP A 87 5.54 9.37 -3.39
CA TRP A 87 4.80 10.61 -3.21
C TRP A 87 3.40 10.49 -3.80
N SER A 88 2.53 11.45 -3.54
CA SER A 88 1.12 11.39 -3.94
C SER A 88 0.74 12.52 -4.88
N GLY A 89 -0.29 12.28 -5.69
CA GLY A 89 -0.90 13.26 -6.59
C GLY A 89 -2.42 13.14 -6.62
N ASN A 90 -3.08 14.18 -7.11
CA ASN A 90 -4.53 14.20 -7.32
C ASN A 90 -4.94 13.70 -8.72
N THR A 91 -4.00 13.64 -9.64
CA THR A 91 -4.20 13.25 -11.04
C THR A 91 -3.15 12.20 -11.44
N PRO A 92 -3.33 11.52 -12.59
CA PRO A 92 -2.33 10.56 -13.10
C PRO A 92 -1.03 11.22 -13.59
N GLU A 93 -1.02 12.54 -13.82
CA GLU A 93 0.20 13.25 -14.15
C GLU A 93 1.08 13.36 -12.91
N ALA A 94 2.29 12.81 -13.00
CA ALA A 94 3.24 12.87 -11.90
C ALA A 94 3.55 14.33 -11.55
N PRO A 95 3.26 14.75 -10.33
CA PRO A 95 3.79 16.04 -9.88
C PRO A 95 5.32 15.94 -9.86
N SER A 96 6.01 16.94 -10.35
CA SER A 96 7.46 17.02 -10.17
C SER A 96 7.77 16.86 -8.69
N PHE A 97 8.71 15.97 -8.34
CA PHE A 97 9.08 15.77 -6.95
C PHE A 97 9.61 17.07 -6.36
N PRO A 98 8.89 17.74 -5.49
CA PRO A 98 9.28 19.05 -5.01
C PRO A 98 10.29 18.96 -3.87
N ASN A 99 11.15 19.95 -3.75
CA ASN A 99 12.01 20.13 -2.58
C ASN A 99 11.21 20.28 -1.27
N GLN A 100 9.96 20.73 -1.39
CA GLN A 100 9.01 20.77 -0.31
C GLN A 100 7.79 19.94 -0.72
N TYR A 101 7.69 18.78 -0.16
CA TYR A 101 6.62 17.87 -0.47
C TYR A 101 5.47 18.01 0.53
N TYR A 102 4.30 18.26 -0.01
CA TYR A 102 3.05 18.14 0.72
C TYR A 102 2.22 17.04 0.08
N PRO A 103 1.61 16.15 0.88
CA PRO A 103 0.78 15.10 0.32
C PRO A 103 -0.41 15.69 -0.44
N ALA A 104 -0.79 15.01 -1.51
CA ALA A 104 -2.04 15.31 -2.21
C ALA A 104 -3.23 15.11 -1.26
N HIS A 105 -4.25 15.94 -1.42
CA HIS A 105 -5.46 15.78 -0.63
C HIS A 105 -6.27 14.54 -1.03
N GLY A 106 -6.17 14.13 -2.29
CA GLY A 106 -7.04 13.16 -2.93
C GLY A 106 -8.28 13.82 -3.52
N VAL A 107 -8.90 13.17 -4.46
CA VAL A 107 -10.06 13.69 -5.19
C VAL A 107 -11.32 12.93 -4.79
N ILE A 108 -12.30 13.65 -4.26
CA ILE A 108 -13.65 13.13 -4.02
C ILE A 108 -14.50 13.42 -5.25
N ALA A 109 -15.11 12.39 -5.81
CA ALA A 109 -15.99 12.48 -6.97
C ALA A 109 -17.23 11.61 -6.78
N LYS A 110 -18.28 11.86 -7.57
CA LYS A 110 -19.44 10.96 -7.67
C LYS A 110 -19.40 10.20 -8.98
N GLU A 111 -19.35 8.88 -8.89
CA GLU A 111 -19.43 7.96 -10.01
C GLU A 111 -20.75 7.17 -9.90
N ASN A 112 -21.64 7.33 -10.86
CA ASN A 112 -22.97 6.66 -10.86
C ASN A 112 -23.77 6.86 -9.56
N GLY A 113 -23.67 8.04 -8.97
CA GLY A 113 -24.38 8.39 -7.73
C GLY A 113 -23.71 7.97 -6.44
N VAL A 114 -22.62 7.22 -6.51
CA VAL A 114 -21.80 6.76 -5.37
C VAL A 114 -20.58 7.65 -5.25
N GLU A 115 -20.24 8.05 -4.03
CA GLU A 115 -19.07 8.87 -3.78
C GLU A 115 -17.79 8.01 -3.75
N THR A 116 -16.72 8.52 -4.35
CA THR A 116 -15.40 7.87 -4.36
C THR A 116 -14.32 8.82 -3.89
N LEU A 117 -13.28 8.29 -3.25
CA LEU A 117 -12.03 9.00 -2.96
C LEU A 117 -10.91 8.33 -3.76
N THR A 118 -10.24 9.11 -4.61
CA THR A 118 -9.12 8.66 -5.43
C THR A 118 -7.83 9.41 -5.08
N VAL A 119 -6.73 8.68 -4.99
CA VAL A 119 -5.38 9.23 -4.84
C VAL A 119 -4.41 8.43 -5.71
N TYR A 120 -3.42 9.11 -6.28
CA TYR A 120 -2.36 8.52 -7.08
C TYR A 120 -1.06 8.49 -6.27
N PHE A 121 -0.33 7.39 -6.38
CA PHE A 121 1.00 7.24 -5.81
C PHE A 121 2.02 7.06 -6.92
N PHE A 122 3.09 7.81 -6.83
CA PHE A 122 4.26 7.75 -7.70
C PHE A 122 5.44 7.25 -6.88
N CYS A 123 6.41 6.67 -7.55
CA CYS A 123 7.67 6.30 -6.91
C CYS A 123 8.85 6.62 -7.81
N GLU A 124 10.04 6.62 -7.24
CA GLU A 124 11.28 6.73 -8.02
C GLU A 124 11.36 5.59 -9.03
N THR A 125 11.94 5.88 -10.20
CA THR A 125 12.23 4.88 -11.23
C THR A 125 13.05 3.74 -10.64
N PHE A 126 12.70 2.51 -11.00
CA PHE A 126 13.38 1.31 -10.54
C PHE A 126 14.71 1.10 -11.26
N ASP A 127 15.63 0.37 -10.64
CA ASP A 127 16.95 0.10 -11.21
C ASP A 127 16.89 -0.74 -12.51
N ASN A 128 15.77 -1.42 -12.76
CA ASN A 128 15.48 -2.15 -13.99
C ASN A 128 14.78 -1.30 -15.06
N GLY A 129 14.72 0.03 -14.91
CA GLY A 129 14.12 0.95 -15.86
C GLY A 129 12.59 1.04 -15.78
N ALA A 130 11.94 0.32 -14.89
CA ALA A 130 10.51 0.46 -14.69
C ALA A 130 10.18 1.80 -14.06
N ASP A 131 9.22 2.51 -14.63
CA ASP A 131 8.65 3.73 -14.10
C ASP A 131 7.14 3.56 -14.03
N ILE A 132 6.58 3.68 -12.82
CA ILE A 132 5.21 3.30 -12.55
C ILE A 132 4.50 4.29 -11.65
N TYR A 133 3.18 4.29 -11.75
CA TYR A 133 2.33 4.91 -10.74
C TYR A 133 1.13 4.02 -10.42
N VAL A 134 0.47 4.33 -9.34
CA VAL A 134 -0.63 3.52 -8.79
C VAL A 134 -1.80 4.43 -8.49
N ARG A 135 -2.97 4.08 -9.01
CA ARG A 135 -4.25 4.68 -8.59
C ARG A 135 -4.84 3.85 -7.46
N THR A 136 -5.21 4.51 -6.39
CA THR A 136 -5.98 3.92 -5.30
C THR A 136 -7.35 4.57 -5.25
N LYS A 137 -8.41 3.76 -5.18
CA LYS A 137 -9.78 4.24 -5.13
C LYS A 137 -10.56 3.57 -4.01
N PHE A 138 -11.20 4.38 -3.19
CA PHE A 138 -12.16 3.97 -2.18
C PHE A 138 -13.57 4.30 -2.65
N THR A 139 -14.54 3.43 -2.36
CA THR A 139 -15.93 3.58 -2.81
C THR A 139 -16.87 3.60 -1.61
N GLU A 140 -17.71 4.62 -1.53
CA GLU A 140 -18.75 4.72 -0.50
C GLU A 140 -19.56 3.44 -0.38
N GLY A 141 -19.87 3.03 0.85
CA GLY A 141 -20.55 1.76 1.13
C GLY A 141 -19.65 0.52 1.21
N LYS A 142 -18.33 0.67 0.93
CA LYS A 142 -17.35 -0.42 1.00
C LYS A 142 -16.22 -0.11 1.99
N PRO A 143 -16.50 0.02 3.30
CA PRO A 143 -15.56 0.58 4.26
C PRO A 143 -14.29 -0.25 4.51
N TYR A 144 -14.23 -1.48 4.01
CA TYR A 144 -13.09 -2.38 4.20
C TYR A 144 -12.45 -2.83 2.88
N GLU A 145 -12.78 -2.15 1.79
CA GLU A 145 -12.22 -2.41 0.47
C GLU A 145 -11.57 -1.16 -0.12
N PHE A 146 -10.56 -1.35 -0.92
CA PHE A 146 -10.05 -0.34 -1.85
C PHE A 146 -9.53 -1.02 -3.12
N GLU A 147 -9.63 -0.32 -4.23
CA GLU A 147 -9.03 -0.73 -5.48
C GLU A 147 -7.63 -0.17 -5.59
N LEU A 148 -6.71 -0.97 -6.12
CA LEU A 148 -5.36 -0.58 -6.45
C LEU A 148 -5.07 -0.98 -7.88
N THR A 149 -4.83 0.01 -8.75
CA THR A 149 -4.54 -0.20 -10.17
C THR A 149 -3.17 0.37 -10.49
N THR A 150 -2.30 -0.43 -11.09
CA THR A 150 -0.95 -0.04 -11.47
C THR A 150 -0.88 0.34 -12.94
N TYR A 151 -0.06 1.33 -13.24
CA TYR A 151 0.19 1.83 -14.59
C TYR A 151 1.69 2.02 -14.78
N THR A 152 2.14 1.87 -16.01
CA THR A 152 3.46 2.34 -16.44
C THR A 152 3.35 3.75 -16.97
N THR A 153 4.39 4.56 -16.78
CA THR A 153 4.53 5.85 -17.46
C THR A 153 5.04 5.64 -18.89
N GLU A 154 5.04 6.69 -19.70
CA GLU A 154 5.60 6.66 -21.06
C GLU A 154 7.13 6.48 -21.05
N GLU A 155 7.80 6.80 -19.95
CA GLU A 155 9.24 6.68 -19.78
C GLU A 155 9.67 5.29 -19.28
N SER A 156 8.71 4.43 -18.91
CA SER A 156 9.00 3.10 -18.36
C SER A 156 9.51 2.15 -19.44
N ASP A 157 10.54 1.38 -19.08
CA ASP A 157 10.87 0.18 -19.84
C ASP A 157 9.69 -0.80 -19.86
N GLU A 158 9.60 -1.59 -20.95
CA GLU A 158 8.52 -2.56 -21.11
C GLU A 158 8.57 -3.63 -20.03
N LEU A 159 7.44 -3.88 -19.38
CA LEU A 159 7.34 -4.88 -18.31
C LEU A 159 6.88 -6.23 -18.84
N ASN A 160 7.49 -7.29 -18.34
CA ASN A 160 6.99 -8.65 -18.49
C ASN A 160 5.77 -8.89 -17.57
N ARG A 161 5.88 -8.40 -16.33
CA ARG A 161 4.80 -8.47 -15.34
C ARG A 161 5.03 -7.48 -14.22
N PHE A 162 3.98 -7.24 -13.48
CA PHE A 162 3.99 -6.44 -12.26
C PHE A 162 3.42 -7.27 -11.10
N ILE A 163 4.15 -7.33 -10.01
CA ILE A 163 3.74 -8.06 -8.81
C ILE A 163 3.49 -7.05 -7.68
N LEU A 164 2.39 -7.20 -7.00
CA LEU A 164 2.13 -6.56 -5.72
C LEU A 164 2.43 -7.58 -4.62
N THR A 165 3.38 -7.27 -3.78
CA THR A 165 3.66 -8.07 -2.60
C THR A 165 2.92 -7.47 -1.43
N ALA A 166 2.03 -8.23 -0.83
CA ALA A 166 1.36 -7.84 0.41
C ALA A 166 1.91 -8.67 1.56
N THR A 167 2.44 -7.98 2.56
CA THR A 167 3.03 -8.60 3.74
C THR A 167 2.24 -8.20 4.96
N MET A 168 1.77 -9.16 5.73
CA MET A 168 1.09 -8.86 6.99
C MET A 168 2.05 -8.19 7.97
N GLY A 169 1.55 -7.18 8.67
CA GLY A 169 2.28 -6.56 9.76
C GLY A 169 2.63 -7.59 10.82
N ASN A 170 3.85 -7.52 11.27
CA ASN A 170 4.49 -8.47 12.19
C ASN A 170 3.92 -8.51 13.62
N LYS A 171 2.87 -7.79 13.90
CA LYS A 171 2.27 -7.72 15.24
C LYS A 171 1.17 -8.75 15.45
N ALA A 172 0.65 -9.32 14.39
CA ALA A 172 -0.40 -10.29 14.48
C ALA A 172 0.22 -11.65 14.80
N ARG A 173 -0.02 -12.14 15.97
CA ARG A 173 0.05 -13.57 16.21
C ARG A 173 -1.13 -14.19 15.49
N LEU A 174 -0.96 -14.37 14.17
CA LEU A 174 -2.00 -14.93 13.33
C LEU A 174 -2.32 -16.33 13.85
N ARG A 175 -3.56 -16.51 14.27
CA ARG A 175 -4.04 -17.80 14.76
C ARG A 175 -5.00 -18.44 13.80
N THR A 176 -5.88 -17.64 13.26
CA THR A 176 -6.99 -18.06 12.41
C THR A 176 -6.97 -17.29 11.12
N LEU A 177 -7.00 -18.00 10.00
CA LEU A 177 -7.19 -17.46 8.66
C LEU A 177 -8.66 -17.61 8.27
N HIS A 178 -9.28 -16.52 7.85
CA HIS A 178 -10.61 -16.51 7.26
C HIS A 178 -10.47 -16.49 5.74
N LEU A 179 -10.99 -17.53 5.10
CA LEU A 179 -10.86 -17.71 3.65
C LEU A 179 -12.08 -17.12 2.92
N ALA A 180 -11.89 -16.79 1.65
CA ALA A 180 -12.94 -16.21 0.81
C ALA A 180 -14.19 -17.12 0.64
N ASP A 181 -14.03 -18.44 0.80
CA ASP A 181 -15.12 -19.42 0.78
C ASP A 181 -15.88 -19.52 2.13
N GLY A 182 -15.60 -18.63 3.07
CA GLY A 182 -16.21 -18.60 4.40
C GLY A 182 -15.64 -19.60 5.40
N LYS A 183 -14.67 -20.41 5.01
CA LYS A 183 -13.98 -21.33 5.93
C LYS A 183 -12.92 -20.62 6.73
N THR A 184 -12.53 -21.26 7.81
CA THR A 184 -11.38 -20.86 8.63
C THR A 184 -10.32 -21.94 8.65
N LYS A 185 -9.08 -21.53 8.77
CA LYS A 185 -7.95 -22.43 9.04
C LYS A 185 -7.15 -21.91 10.23
N GLU A 186 -6.82 -22.80 11.13
CA GLU A 186 -5.93 -22.48 12.22
C GLU A 186 -4.47 -22.59 11.77
N ALA A 187 -3.60 -21.72 12.29
CA ALA A 187 -2.18 -21.69 11.95
C ALA A 187 -1.50 -23.07 12.13
N GLY A 188 -1.86 -23.81 13.18
CA GLY A 188 -1.35 -25.17 13.42
C GLY A 188 -1.80 -26.21 12.40
N GLN A 189 -2.89 -25.98 11.66
CA GLN A 189 -3.32 -26.86 10.56
C GLN A 189 -2.49 -26.63 9.29
N LEU A 190 -2.08 -25.37 9.06
CA LEU A 190 -1.24 -25.01 7.91
C LEU A 190 0.22 -25.36 8.17
N TRP A 191 0.66 -25.18 9.39
CA TRP A 191 2.05 -25.43 9.82
C TRP A 191 2.04 -26.36 11.04
N PRO A 192 2.16 -27.67 10.87
CA PRO A 192 2.12 -28.63 11.98
C PRO A 192 3.20 -28.41 13.04
N SER A 193 4.29 -27.76 12.67
CA SER A 193 5.37 -27.37 13.60
C SER A 193 5.13 -26.01 14.27
N TYR A 194 3.97 -25.38 14.00
CA TYR A 194 3.66 -24.09 14.56
C TYR A 194 3.65 -24.07 16.07
N LYS A 195 4.32 -23.09 16.64
CA LYS A 195 4.25 -22.73 18.06
C LYS A 195 4.08 -21.23 18.16
N ASP A 196 3.46 -20.77 19.24
CA ASP A 196 3.28 -19.33 19.48
C ASP A 196 4.59 -18.54 19.37
N SER A 197 5.68 -19.12 19.83
CA SER A 197 7.01 -18.52 19.78
C SER A 197 7.58 -18.41 18.35
N ASN A 198 6.98 -19.09 17.36
CA ASN A 198 7.40 -18.99 15.97
C ASN A 198 6.88 -17.72 15.29
N PHE A 199 5.86 -17.07 15.86
CA PHE A 199 5.37 -15.79 15.35
C PHE A 199 6.20 -14.66 15.89
N THR A 200 7.32 -14.46 15.24
CA THR A 200 8.22 -13.35 15.47
C THR A 200 7.98 -12.26 14.43
N GLU A 201 8.68 -11.16 14.57
CA GLU A 201 8.64 -10.05 13.61
C GLU A 201 8.98 -10.43 12.17
N HIS A 202 9.62 -11.56 11.96
CA HIS A 202 10.11 -12.01 10.67
C HIS A 202 9.27 -13.11 10.02
N ASN A 203 8.23 -13.59 10.70
CA ASN A 203 7.36 -14.62 10.17
C ASN A 203 6.14 -14.00 9.48
N HIS A 204 6.03 -14.23 8.19
CA HIS A 204 4.93 -13.72 7.37
C HIS A 204 4.09 -14.86 6.82
N THR A 205 2.79 -14.66 6.80
CA THR A 205 1.86 -15.59 6.17
C THR A 205 1.77 -15.29 4.68
N PRO A 206 1.91 -16.30 3.80
CA PRO A 206 1.72 -16.11 2.37
C PRO A 206 0.31 -15.59 2.06
N VAL A 207 0.22 -14.47 1.37
CA VAL A 207 -1.07 -13.84 1.01
C VAL A 207 -1.93 -14.76 0.14
N ALA A 208 -1.29 -15.56 -0.71
CA ALA A 208 -1.99 -16.52 -1.58
C ALA A 208 -2.86 -17.54 -0.81
N GLU A 209 -2.61 -17.74 0.47
CA GLU A 209 -3.42 -18.65 1.30
C GLU A 209 -4.61 -17.95 1.96
N MET A 210 -4.71 -16.63 1.84
CA MET A 210 -5.77 -15.83 2.46
C MET A 210 -6.92 -15.49 1.52
N ILE A 211 -6.83 -15.83 0.25
CA ILE A 211 -7.84 -15.51 -0.78
C ILE A 211 -8.59 -16.75 -1.21
#